data_133f04b7971c5fe71e9637ea89a7d1e4
#
_entry.id   133f04b7971c5fe71e9637ea89a7d1e4
#
_cell.length_a   1.000
_cell.length_b   1.000
_cell.length_c   1.000
_cell.angle_alpha   90.00
_cell.angle_beta   90.00
_cell.angle_gamma   90.00
#
_symmetry.space_group_name_H-M   'P 1'
#
loop_
_entity.id
_entity.type
_entity.pdbx_description
1 polymer ?
#
loop_
_entity_poly.entity_id
_entity_poly.type
_entity_poly.pdbx_seq_one_letter_code
_entity_poly.pdbx_strand_id
1 'polypeptide(L)'
;AVGGNVFMGFISAVAFATILAVVAGLTLSGASAVSHDLYATVIKQGNPAPGSELKVSRATTLVLGVIAVLLGIVFEKQNVAFMVSLAFAIAASANFPVLILSLLWKNCTTRGAVTGGFLGLISSLVLTILSPSVWVDTLGNAAGSAPFPYTSPALFSMTIGFVGIWLFSILDHSPQAANERAAFKAQQIRAETGLGASGASGH
;
A
#
# COMPACT_ATOMS: atom_id res chain seq x y z
N ALA A 1 32.33 22.97 -11.65
CA ALA A 1 30.95 23.05 -11.15
C ALA A 1 30.18 24.12 -11.94
N VAL A 2 29.18 23.71 -12.70
CA VAL A 2 28.35 24.61 -13.51
C VAL A 2 27.34 25.28 -12.56
N GLY A 3 27.32 26.61 -12.47
CA GLY A 3 26.29 27.40 -11.79
C GLY A 3 26.61 27.96 -10.40
N GLY A 4 27.70 27.56 -9.76
CA GLY A 4 28.12 28.12 -8.47
C GLY A 4 27.13 27.93 -7.31
N ASN A 5 27.37 28.62 -6.20
CA ASN A 5 26.61 28.46 -4.94
C ASN A 5 25.13 28.88 -5.06
N VAL A 6 24.84 29.90 -5.89
CA VAL A 6 23.47 30.40 -6.11
C VAL A 6 22.62 29.35 -6.80
N PHE A 7 23.14 28.69 -7.83
CA PHE A 7 22.45 27.64 -8.55
C PHE A 7 22.25 26.41 -7.67
N MET A 8 23.24 26.04 -6.86
CA MET A 8 23.12 24.97 -5.88
C MET A 8 22.02 25.26 -4.84
N GLY A 9 21.96 26.49 -4.33
CA GLY A 9 20.91 26.92 -3.41
C GLY A 9 19.51 26.85 -4.04
N PHE A 10 19.38 27.27 -5.30
CA PHE A 10 18.11 27.19 -6.03
C PHE A 10 17.64 25.73 -6.22
N ILE A 11 18.53 24.84 -6.70
CA ILE A 11 18.20 23.41 -6.87
C ILE A 11 17.84 22.77 -5.54
N SER A 12 18.56 23.07 -4.47
CA SER A 12 18.26 22.55 -3.13
C SER A 12 16.91 23.02 -2.63
N ALA A 13 16.54 24.28 -2.84
CA ALA A 13 15.24 24.82 -2.46
C ALA A 13 14.09 24.15 -3.26
N VAL A 14 14.27 23.96 -4.56
CA VAL A 14 13.28 23.26 -5.40
C VAL A 14 13.12 21.82 -4.96
N ALA A 15 14.22 21.10 -4.73
CA ALA A 15 14.18 19.72 -4.25
C ALA A 15 13.46 19.62 -2.90
N PHE A 16 13.78 20.50 -1.95
CA PHE A 16 13.14 20.52 -0.64
C PHE A 16 11.64 20.83 -0.72
N ALA A 17 11.23 21.80 -1.53
CA ALA A 17 9.83 22.13 -1.75
C ALA A 17 9.05 20.95 -2.37
N THR A 18 9.65 20.26 -3.34
CA THR A 18 9.06 19.06 -3.97
C THR A 18 8.88 17.92 -2.96
N ILE A 19 9.90 17.66 -2.13
CA ILE A 19 9.83 16.64 -1.08
C ILE A 19 8.70 16.97 -0.10
N LEU A 20 8.60 18.21 0.38
CA LEU A 20 7.54 18.63 1.30
C LEU A 20 6.14 18.44 0.68
N ALA A 21 5.96 18.82 -0.58
CA ALA A 21 4.67 18.67 -1.26
C ALA A 21 4.25 17.19 -1.37
N VAL A 22 5.18 16.30 -1.76
CA VAL A 22 4.90 14.86 -1.87
C VAL A 22 4.63 14.23 -0.50
N VAL A 23 5.44 14.53 0.50
CA VAL A 23 5.27 14.00 1.87
C VAL A 23 3.93 14.45 2.46
N ALA A 24 3.57 15.73 2.28
CA ALA A 24 2.28 16.24 2.74
C ALA A 24 1.10 15.52 2.07
N GLY A 25 1.15 15.31 0.75
CA GLY A 25 0.13 14.59 -0.01
C GLY A 25 -0.02 13.14 0.44
N LEU A 26 1.09 12.41 0.58
CA LEU A 26 1.08 11.01 1.02
C LEU A 26 0.57 10.86 2.47
N THR A 27 0.99 11.75 3.36
CA THR A 27 0.55 11.73 4.76
C THR A 27 -0.94 12.03 4.87
N LEU A 28 -1.44 13.01 4.11
CA LEU A 28 -2.86 13.34 4.08
C LEU A 28 -3.69 12.19 3.49
N SER A 29 -3.25 11.57 2.41
CA SER A 29 -3.91 10.41 1.81
C SER A 29 -3.98 9.23 2.80
N GLY A 30 -2.87 8.91 3.47
CA GLY A 30 -2.85 7.87 4.50
C GLY A 30 -3.77 8.19 5.70
N ALA A 31 -3.77 9.45 6.15
CA ALA A 31 -4.64 9.89 7.24
C ALA A 31 -6.12 9.85 6.85
N SER A 32 -6.45 10.19 5.60
CA SER A 32 -7.81 10.09 5.06
C SER A 32 -8.28 8.65 4.99
N ALA A 33 -7.48 7.73 4.46
CA ALA A 33 -7.80 6.31 4.40
C ALA A 33 -8.10 5.72 5.79
N VAL A 34 -7.32 6.08 6.81
CA VAL A 34 -7.58 5.60 8.18
C VAL A 34 -8.82 6.26 8.79
N SER A 35 -9.02 7.56 8.61
CA SER A 35 -10.11 8.28 9.25
C SER A 35 -11.45 8.06 8.57
N HIS A 36 -11.49 8.04 7.25
CA HIS A 36 -12.73 7.89 6.48
C HIS A 36 -13.03 6.41 6.20
N ASP A 37 -12.11 5.70 5.54
CA ASP A 37 -12.41 4.34 5.08
C ASP A 37 -12.45 3.36 6.25
N LEU A 38 -11.44 3.39 7.13
CA LEU A 38 -11.38 2.44 8.23
C LEU A 38 -12.27 2.88 9.40
N TYR A 39 -12.08 4.09 9.93
CA TYR A 39 -12.80 4.52 11.13
C TYR A 39 -14.27 4.83 10.87
N ALA A 40 -14.59 5.73 9.92
CA ALA A 40 -15.97 6.14 9.70
C ALA A 40 -16.79 5.04 9.04
N THR A 41 -16.27 4.41 7.99
CA THR A 41 -17.03 3.43 7.19
C THR A 41 -17.06 2.06 7.85
N VAL A 42 -15.90 1.50 8.24
CA VAL A 42 -15.82 0.12 8.77
C VAL A 42 -16.16 0.08 10.25
N ILE A 43 -15.48 0.89 11.10
CA ILE A 43 -15.64 0.82 12.55
C ILE A 43 -16.96 1.44 13.00
N LYS A 44 -17.32 2.60 12.47
CA LYS A 44 -18.55 3.35 12.81
C LYS A 44 -19.73 3.06 11.91
N GLN A 45 -19.57 2.20 10.90
CA GLN A 45 -20.64 1.79 9.98
C GLN A 45 -21.39 2.97 9.34
N GLY A 46 -20.64 4.00 8.95
CA GLY A 46 -21.19 5.21 8.34
C GLY A 46 -21.80 6.25 9.30
N ASN A 47 -21.73 6.03 10.62
CA ASN A 47 -22.28 6.94 11.65
C ASN A 47 -21.21 7.44 12.64
N PRO A 48 -20.16 8.16 12.16
CA PRO A 48 -19.17 8.74 13.06
C PRO A 48 -19.76 9.93 13.82
N ALA A 49 -19.34 10.11 15.07
CA ALA A 49 -19.72 11.30 15.84
C ALA A 49 -19.17 12.58 15.18
N PRO A 50 -19.90 13.72 15.21
CA PRO A 50 -19.43 14.96 14.61
C PRO A 50 -18.02 15.34 15.06
N GLY A 51 -17.12 15.59 14.10
CA GLY A 51 -15.72 15.97 14.35
C GLY A 51 -14.79 14.82 14.79
N SER A 52 -15.27 13.61 14.95
CA SER A 52 -14.43 12.46 15.33
C SER A 52 -13.47 12.04 14.20
N GLU A 53 -13.91 12.11 12.94
CA GLU A 53 -13.05 11.83 11.79
C GLU A 53 -11.82 12.76 11.74
N LEU A 54 -12.02 14.06 11.99
CA LEU A 54 -10.93 15.04 12.03
C LEU A 54 -9.93 14.74 13.16
N LYS A 55 -10.42 14.28 14.32
CA LYS A 55 -9.53 13.87 15.43
C LYS A 55 -8.71 12.64 15.06
N VAL A 56 -9.35 11.64 14.45
CA VAL A 56 -8.66 10.43 13.98
C VAL A 56 -7.66 10.78 12.88
N SER A 57 -8.03 11.61 11.91
CA SER A 57 -7.13 12.06 10.85
C SER A 57 -5.88 12.75 11.41
N ARG A 58 -6.05 13.69 12.36
CA ARG A 58 -4.92 14.38 13.02
C ARG A 58 -4.04 13.42 13.81
N ALA A 59 -4.64 12.50 14.56
CA ALA A 59 -3.87 11.51 15.30
C ALA A 59 -3.07 10.58 14.36
N THR A 60 -3.70 10.12 13.28
CA THR A 60 -3.05 9.30 12.25
C THR A 60 -1.89 10.04 11.59
N THR A 61 -2.07 11.31 11.24
CA THR A 61 -1.00 12.15 10.67
C THR A 61 0.22 12.21 11.59
N LEU A 62 0.01 12.43 12.90
CA LEU A 62 1.09 12.46 13.87
C LEU A 62 1.79 11.10 14.00
N VAL A 63 1.02 10.02 14.08
CA VAL A 63 1.58 8.65 14.17
C VAL A 63 2.38 8.32 12.92
N LEU A 64 1.86 8.60 11.72
CA LEU A 64 2.58 8.39 10.46
C LEU A 64 3.87 9.22 10.40
N GLY A 65 3.83 10.48 10.86
CA GLY A 65 5.00 11.33 10.93
C GLY A 65 6.09 10.77 11.86
N VAL A 66 5.71 10.30 13.05
CA VAL A 66 6.65 9.66 13.98
C VAL A 66 7.26 8.39 13.38
N ILE A 67 6.43 7.53 12.80
CA ILE A 67 6.90 6.30 12.14
C ILE A 67 7.87 6.64 10.99
N ALA A 68 7.53 7.64 10.18
CA ALA A 68 8.39 8.06 9.06
C ALA A 68 9.77 8.54 9.53
N VAL A 69 9.82 9.32 10.62
CA VAL A 69 11.09 9.78 11.20
C VAL A 69 11.90 8.60 11.74
N LEU A 70 11.27 7.69 12.48
CA LEU A 70 11.95 6.51 13.03
C LEU A 70 12.52 5.63 11.91
N LEU A 71 11.73 5.35 10.87
CA LEU A 71 12.20 4.61 9.70
C LEU A 71 13.32 5.34 8.96
N GLY A 72 13.22 6.67 8.82
CA GLY A 72 14.27 7.49 8.23
C GLY A 72 15.61 7.35 8.96
N ILE A 73 15.60 7.30 10.29
CA ILE A 73 16.82 7.10 11.11
C ILE A 73 17.37 5.67 10.91
N VAL A 74 16.49 4.66 10.94
CA VAL A 74 16.91 3.25 10.78
C VAL A 74 17.54 3.01 9.42
N PHE A 75 17.01 3.64 8.37
CA PHE A 75 17.44 3.46 6.99
C PHE A 75 18.34 4.59 6.46
N GLU A 76 18.91 5.43 7.32
CA GLU A 76 19.73 6.59 6.93
C GLU A 76 20.87 6.23 5.96
N LYS A 77 21.48 5.05 6.12
CA LYS A 77 22.61 4.59 5.30
C LYS A 77 22.20 3.91 4.00
N GLN A 78 20.92 3.69 3.77
CA GLN A 78 20.43 3.00 2.59
C GLN A 78 20.34 3.92 1.37
N ASN A 79 20.46 3.32 0.17
CA ASN A 79 20.26 4.04 -1.08
C ASN A 79 18.80 4.46 -1.24
N VAL A 80 18.55 5.74 -1.46
CA VAL A 80 17.19 6.31 -1.60
C VAL A 80 16.41 5.64 -2.74
N ALA A 81 17.04 5.40 -3.89
CA ALA A 81 16.40 4.75 -5.03
C ALA A 81 15.96 3.31 -4.69
N PHE A 82 16.78 2.59 -3.93
CA PHE A 82 16.43 1.27 -3.43
C PHE A 82 15.22 1.33 -2.48
N MET A 83 15.18 2.26 -1.54
CA MET A 83 14.07 2.42 -0.60
C MET A 83 12.75 2.74 -1.31
N VAL A 84 12.78 3.60 -2.32
CA VAL A 84 11.60 3.93 -3.14
C VAL A 84 11.12 2.68 -3.89
N SER A 85 12.04 1.96 -4.55
CA SER A 85 11.72 0.70 -5.23
C SER A 85 11.10 -0.33 -4.29
N LEU A 86 11.62 -0.44 -3.07
CA LEU A 86 11.12 -1.34 -2.05
C LEU A 86 9.71 -0.97 -1.58
N ALA A 87 9.45 0.32 -1.35
CA ALA A 87 8.13 0.81 -0.99
C ALA A 87 7.08 0.48 -2.07
N PHE A 88 7.42 0.68 -3.35
CA PHE A 88 6.56 0.28 -4.47
C PHE A 88 6.37 -1.24 -4.56
N ALA A 89 7.42 -2.02 -4.31
CA ALA A 89 7.33 -3.47 -4.30
C ALA A 89 6.36 -3.98 -3.23
N ILE A 90 6.41 -3.42 -2.02
CA ILE A 90 5.49 -3.75 -0.92
C ILE A 90 4.05 -3.35 -1.27
N ALA A 91 3.85 -2.12 -1.74
CA ALA A 91 2.53 -1.63 -2.12
C ALA A 91 1.93 -2.42 -3.29
N ALA A 92 2.73 -2.75 -4.31
CA ALA A 92 2.30 -3.56 -5.44
C ALA A 92 1.93 -4.99 -5.00
N SER A 93 2.67 -5.58 -4.07
CA SER A 93 2.40 -6.94 -3.58
C SER A 93 1.07 -7.08 -2.88
N ALA A 94 0.60 -6.02 -2.22
CA ALA A 94 -0.70 -5.98 -1.57
C ALA A 94 -1.83 -5.63 -2.55
N ASN A 95 -1.64 -4.58 -3.38
CA ASN A 95 -2.73 -3.97 -4.13
C ASN A 95 -2.88 -4.53 -5.55
N PHE A 96 -1.79 -4.81 -6.26
CA PHE A 96 -1.86 -5.21 -7.67
C PHE A 96 -2.64 -6.52 -7.90
N PRO A 97 -2.39 -7.62 -7.15
CA PRO A 97 -3.19 -8.83 -7.27
C PRO A 97 -4.68 -8.61 -6.99
N VAL A 98 -4.99 -7.80 -5.96
CA VAL A 98 -6.37 -7.47 -5.58
C VAL A 98 -7.07 -6.72 -6.70
N LEU A 99 -6.46 -5.66 -7.24
CA LEU A 99 -7.03 -4.85 -8.31
C LEU A 99 -7.27 -5.68 -9.57
N ILE A 100 -6.27 -6.42 -10.02
CA ILE A 100 -6.39 -7.22 -11.26
C ILE A 100 -7.46 -8.29 -11.13
N LEU A 101 -7.46 -9.08 -10.05
CA LEU A 101 -8.42 -10.17 -9.91
C LEU A 101 -9.83 -9.67 -9.60
N SER A 102 -10.00 -8.58 -8.86
CA SER A 102 -11.32 -8.01 -8.62
C SER A 102 -11.99 -7.44 -9.87
N LEU A 103 -11.21 -6.95 -10.83
CA LEU A 103 -11.71 -6.38 -12.08
C LEU A 103 -11.90 -7.43 -13.18
N LEU A 104 -11.01 -8.43 -13.26
CA LEU A 104 -10.96 -9.33 -14.41
C LEU A 104 -11.46 -10.75 -14.12
N TRP A 105 -11.54 -11.15 -12.85
CA TRP A 105 -11.89 -12.53 -12.50
C TRP A 105 -13.22 -12.63 -11.76
N LYS A 106 -14.22 -13.19 -12.42
CA LYS A 106 -15.62 -13.31 -11.93
C LYS A 106 -15.79 -14.08 -10.61
N ASN A 107 -14.83 -14.94 -10.24
CA ASN A 107 -14.91 -15.74 -9.04
C ASN A 107 -14.17 -15.09 -7.85
N CYS A 108 -13.61 -13.89 -8.03
CA CYS A 108 -13.01 -13.14 -6.95
C CYS A 108 -14.08 -12.78 -5.91
N THR A 109 -13.80 -13.06 -4.64
CA THR A 109 -14.67 -12.71 -3.52
C THR A 109 -14.00 -11.69 -2.61
N THR A 110 -14.78 -10.90 -1.89
CA THR A 110 -14.25 -9.93 -0.93
C THR A 110 -13.33 -10.60 0.10
N ARG A 111 -13.72 -11.78 0.61
CA ARG A 111 -12.88 -12.53 1.56
C ARG A 111 -11.57 -12.98 0.93
N GLY A 112 -11.62 -13.51 -0.30
CA GLY A 112 -10.43 -13.90 -1.03
C GLY A 112 -9.51 -12.71 -1.31
N ALA A 113 -10.07 -11.59 -1.75
CA ALA A 113 -9.32 -10.36 -2.01
C ALA A 113 -8.61 -9.82 -0.76
N VAL A 114 -9.32 -9.74 0.37
CA VAL A 114 -8.76 -9.28 1.65
C VAL A 114 -7.67 -10.23 2.15
N THR A 115 -7.94 -11.53 2.22
CA THR A 115 -6.96 -12.51 2.73
C THR A 115 -5.73 -12.59 1.85
N GLY A 116 -5.89 -12.62 0.52
CA GLY A 116 -4.77 -12.66 -0.41
C GLY A 116 -3.98 -11.36 -0.46
N GLY A 117 -4.64 -10.20 -0.36
CA GLY A 117 -3.98 -8.91 -0.24
C GLY A 117 -3.12 -8.81 1.03
N PHE A 118 -3.64 -9.24 2.17
CA PHE A 118 -2.85 -9.33 3.41
C PHE A 118 -1.71 -10.35 3.32
N LEU A 119 -1.90 -11.50 2.68
CA LEU A 119 -0.82 -12.45 2.45
C LEU A 119 0.29 -11.84 1.58
N GLY A 120 -0.07 -11.11 0.51
CA GLY A 120 0.88 -10.38 -0.31
C GLY A 120 1.66 -9.32 0.49
N LEU A 121 0.96 -8.55 1.32
CA LEU A 121 1.58 -7.55 2.19
C LEU A 121 2.53 -8.17 3.21
N ILE A 122 2.04 -9.14 3.99
CA ILE A 122 2.83 -9.78 5.06
C ILE A 122 4.04 -10.50 4.48
N SER A 123 3.87 -11.27 3.41
CA SER A 123 4.98 -11.96 2.75
C SER A 123 6.01 -10.96 2.20
N SER A 124 5.56 -9.83 1.64
CA SER A 124 6.48 -8.78 1.16
C SER A 124 7.30 -8.19 2.30
N LEU A 125 6.68 -7.87 3.43
CA LEU A 125 7.37 -7.35 4.62
C LEU A 125 8.36 -8.37 5.18
N VAL A 126 7.95 -9.63 5.34
CA VAL A 126 8.81 -10.70 5.87
C VAL A 126 10.01 -10.92 4.94
N LEU A 127 9.79 -11.07 3.63
CA LEU A 127 10.88 -11.27 2.67
C LEU A 127 11.81 -10.06 2.57
N THR A 128 11.28 -8.84 2.77
CA THR A 128 12.10 -7.63 2.86
C THR A 128 13.03 -7.67 4.06
N ILE A 129 12.52 -8.02 5.24
CA ILE A 129 13.34 -8.12 6.46
C ILE A 129 14.41 -9.19 6.30
N LEU A 130 14.09 -10.30 5.64
CA LEU A 130 15.02 -11.41 5.39
C LEU A 130 15.98 -11.17 4.21
N SER A 131 15.81 -10.06 3.46
CA SER A 131 16.66 -9.72 2.31
C SER A 131 18.04 -9.21 2.74
N PRO A 132 19.08 -9.32 1.89
CA PRO A 132 20.42 -8.85 2.21
C PRO A 132 20.45 -7.38 2.63
N SER A 133 19.67 -6.52 1.98
CA SER A 133 19.64 -5.09 2.24
C SER A 133 19.13 -4.71 3.63
N VAL A 134 18.24 -5.49 4.22
CA VAL A 134 17.79 -5.28 5.60
C VAL A 134 18.56 -6.17 6.55
N TRP A 135 18.67 -7.46 6.26
CA TRP A 135 19.29 -8.44 7.15
C TRP A 135 20.78 -8.17 7.40
N VAL A 136 21.53 -7.85 6.35
CA VAL A 136 22.98 -7.58 6.45
C VAL A 136 23.23 -6.07 6.60
N ASP A 137 22.77 -5.26 5.65
CA ASP A 137 23.19 -3.86 5.58
C ASP A 137 22.57 -2.99 6.68
N THR A 138 21.34 -3.29 7.13
CA THR A 138 20.66 -2.50 8.18
C THR A 138 20.82 -3.12 9.57
N LEU A 139 20.63 -4.46 9.70
CA LEU A 139 20.70 -5.15 10.99
C LEU A 139 22.11 -5.56 11.38
N GLY A 140 23.11 -5.46 10.48
CA GLY A 140 24.52 -5.73 10.77
C GLY A 140 24.89 -7.21 10.88
N ASN A 141 24.07 -8.12 10.36
CA ASN A 141 24.39 -9.54 10.35
C ASN A 141 25.53 -9.87 9.37
N ALA A 142 26.10 -11.07 9.47
CA ALA A 142 27.22 -11.50 8.63
C ALA A 142 26.85 -11.48 7.13
N ALA A 143 27.78 -11.04 6.29
CA ALA A 143 27.59 -11.05 4.85
C ALA A 143 27.30 -12.47 4.35
N GLY A 144 26.28 -12.63 3.53
CA GLY A 144 25.84 -13.93 3.00
C GLY A 144 24.96 -14.75 3.96
N SER A 145 24.61 -14.25 5.16
CA SER A 145 23.71 -14.94 6.11
C SER A 145 22.23 -14.66 5.85
N ALA A 146 21.88 -13.83 4.86
CA ALA A 146 20.49 -13.49 4.56
C ALA A 146 19.71 -14.74 4.12
N PRO A 147 18.61 -15.08 4.82
CA PRO A 147 17.78 -16.25 4.47
C PRO A 147 17.14 -16.15 3.09
N PHE A 148 16.82 -14.93 2.65
CA PHE A 148 16.27 -14.66 1.33
C PHE A 148 17.34 -13.99 0.47
N PRO A 149 17.76 -14.62 -0.65
CA PRO A 149 18.95 -14.18 -1.40
C PRO A 149 18.72 -12.99 -2.33
N TYR A 150 17.47 -12.55 -2.50
CA TYR A 150 17.14 -11.47 -3.43
C TYR A 150 16.89 -10.14 -2.71
N THR A 151 17.23 -9.04 -3.38
CA THR A 151 17.03 -7.67 -2.86
C THR A 151 15.58 -7.20 -2.95
N SER A 152 14.83 -7.70 -3.94
CA SER A 152 13.40 -7.34 -4.12
C SER A 152 12.50 -8.54 -3.88
N PRO A 153 11.52 -8.43 -2.98
CA PRO A 153 10.56 -9.49 -2.69
C PRO A 153 9.40 -9.57 -3.68
N ALA A 154 9.24 -8.56 -4.55
CA ALA A 154 8.02 -8.32 -5.34
C ALA A 154 7.53 -9.54 -6.12
N LEU A 155 8.44 -10.26 -6.80
CA LEU A 155 8.06 -11.42 -7.62
C LEU A 155 7.41 -12.52 -6.77
N PHE A 156 7.97 -12.80 -5.61
CA PHE A 156 7.49 -13.85 -4.71
C PHE A 156 6.22 -13.41 -3.97
N SER A 157 6.23 -12.22 -3.41
CA SER A 157 5.12 -11.70 -2.62
C SER A 157 3.86 -11.41 -3.47
N MET A 158 4.01 -10.88 -4.68
CA MET A 158 2.89 -10.75 -5.62
C MET A 158 2.32 -12.11 -6.02
N THR A 159 3.19 -13.09 -6.30
CA THR A 159 2.74 -14.46 -6.61
C THR A 159 1.96 -15.07 -5.45
N ILE A 160 2.43 -14.90 -4.21
CA ILE A 160 1.72 -15.33 -3.00
C ILE A 160 0.36 -14.62 -2.90
N GLY A 161 0.31 -13.32 -3.18
CA GLY A 161 -0.94 -12.54 -3.24
C GLY A 161 -1.93 -13.10 -4.26
N PHE A 162 -1.51 -13.33 -5.50
CA PHE A 162 -2.34 -13.92 -6.56
C PHE A 162 -2.87 -15.31 -6.19
N VAL A 163 -1.98 -16.20 -5.75
CA VAL A 163 -2.35 -17.55 -5.33
C VAL A 163 -3.28 -17.50 -4.11
N GLY A 164 -3.01 -16.62 -3.15
CA GLY A 164 -3.85 -16.42 -1.98
C GLY A 164 -5.27 -15.99 -2.36
N ILE A 165 -5.43 -14.96 -3.19
CA ILE A 165 -6.75 -14.50 -3.65
C ILE A 165 -7.47 -15.63 -4.38
N TRP A 166 -6.78 -16.29 -5.31
CA TRP A 166 -7.34 -17.40 -6.08
C TRP A 166 -7.82 -18.53 -5.17
N LEU A 167 -6.99 -19.00 -4.25
CA LEU A 167 -7.30 -20.11 -3.36
C LEU A 167 -8.46 -19.76 -2.42
N PHE A 168 -8.38 -18.64 -1.71
CA PHE A 168 -9.40 -18.26 -0.74
C PHE A 168 -10.73 -17.86 -1.39
N SER A 169 -10.72 -17.32 -2.62
CA SER A 169 -11.95 -17.06 -3.36
C SER A 169 -12.64 -18.35 -3.82
N ILE A 170 -11.89 -19.38 -4.23
CA ILE A 170 -12.48 -20.67 -4.60
C ILE A 170 -13.05 -21.40 -3.37
N LEU A 171 -12.36 -21.33 -2.25
CA LEU A 171 -12.79 -21.93 -1.00
C LEU A 171 -13.96 -21.18 -0.33
N ASP A 172 -14.26 -19.97 -0.74
CA ASP A 172 -15.35 -19.19 -0.19
C ASP A 172 -16.70 -19.62 -0.80
N HIS A 173 -17.46 -20.37 -0.02
CA HIS A 173 -18.82 -20.84 -0.34
C HIS A 173 -19.90 -20.08 0.43
N SER A 174 -19.60 -18.88 0.93
CA SER A 174 -20.57 -18.07 1.67
C SER A 174 -21.69 -17.54 0.77
N PRO A 175 -22.88 -17.26 1.31
CA PRO A 175 -23.97 -16.60 0.57
C PRO A 175 -23.54 -15.26 -0.02
N GLN A 176 -22.65 -14.55 0.66
CA GLN A 176 -22.09 -13.28 0.19
C GLN A 176 -21.27 -13.50 -1.09
N ALA A 177 -20.39 -14.50 -1.14
CA ALA A 177 -19.61 -14.85 -2.31
C ALA A 177 -20.49 -15.19 -3.53
N ALA A 178 -21.63 -15.85 -3.31
CA ALA A 178 -22.58 -16.13 -4.37
C ALA A 178 -23.20 -14.84 -4.95
N ASN A 179 -23.56 -13.89 -4.10
CA ASN A 179 -24.10 -12.58 -4.51
C ASN A 179 -23.04 -11.76 -5.26
N GLU A 180 -21.79 -11.75 -4.78
CA GLU A 180 -20.68 -11.04 -5.43
C GLU A 180 -20.42 -11.60 -6.84
N ARG A 181 -20.38 -12.91 -7.01
CA ARG A 181 -20.23 -13.58 -8.32
C ARG A 181 -21.38 -13.26 -9.26
N ALA A 182 -22.61 -13.17 -8.75
CA ALA A 182 -23.79 -12.81 -9.55
C ALA A 182 -23.73 -11.33 -10.01
N ALA A 183 -23.23 -10.43 -9.17
CA ALA A 183 -23.09 -9.02 -9.45
C ALA A 183 -21.90 -8.67 -10.37
N PHE A 184 -20.97 -9.60 -10.62
CA PHE A 184 -19.73 -9.34 -11.36
C PHE A 184 -19.98 -8.74 -12.76
N LYS A 185 -20.98 -9.22 -13.48
CA LYS A 185 -21.28 -8.74 -14.85
C LYS A 185 -21.64 -7.24 -14.86
N ALA A 186 -22.38 -6.79 -13.85
CA ALA A 186 -22.71 -5.37 -13.72
C ALA A 186 -21.47 -4.55 -13.35
N GLN A 187 -20.61 -5.10 -12.52
CA GLN A 187 -19.32 -4.49 -12.14
C GLN A 187 -18.39 -4.38 -13.36
N GLN A 188 -18.31 -5.41 -14.18
CA GLN A 188 -17.48 -5.41 -15.39
C GLN A 188 -17.96 -4.34 -16.39
N ILE A 189 -19.26 -4.26 -16.67
CA ILE A 189 -19.82 -3.22 -17.53
C ILE A 189 -19.49 -1.83 -16.99
N ARG A 190 -19.61 -1.62 -15.69
CA ARG A 190 -19.27 -0.35 -15.05
C ARG A 190 -17.79 -0.02 -15.20
N ALA A 191 -16.90 -0.99 -15.00
CA ALA A 191 -15.45 -0.80 -15.12
C ALA A 191 -15.01 -0.50 -16.56
N GLU A 192 -15.63 -1.15 -17.56
CA GLU A 192 -15.28 -0.99 -18.96
C GLU A 192 -15.90 0.25 -19.61
N THR A 193 -17.12 0.62 -19.23
CA THR A 193 -17.91 1.66 -19.92
C THR A 193 -18.16 2.92 -19.10
N GLY A 194 -17.94 2.88 -17.80
CA GLY A 194 -18.32 3.97 -16.89
C GLY A 194 -19.83 4.12 -16.65
N LEU A 195 -20.66 3.29 -17.30
CA LEU A 195 -22.11 3.34 -17.13
C LEU A 195 -22.51 2.92 -15.71
N GLY A 196 -23.26 3.75 -15.02
CA GLY A 196 -23.67 3.53 -13.63
C GLY A 196 -22.61 3.89 -12.58
N ALA A 197 -21.53 4.60 -12.96
CA ALA A 197 -20.49 5.08 -12.06
C ALA A 197 -20.83 6.42 -11.37
N SER A 198 -22.01 6.99 -11.61
CA SER A 198 -22.44 8.29 -11.06
C SER A 198 -22.47 8.37 -9.53
N GLY A 199 -22.45 7.22 -8.81
CA GLY A 199 -22.30 7.17 -7.37
C GLY A 199 -20.84 7.16 -6.86
N ALA A 200 -19.85 7.01 -7.76
CA ALA A 200 -18.43 6.96 -7.40
C ALA A 200 -17.75 8.35 -7.37
N SER A 201 -18.42 9.38 -7.90
CA SER A 201 -17.89 10.75 -8.02
C SER A 201 -18.14 11.63 -6.80
N GLY A 202 -18.65 11.10 -5.70
CA GLY A 202 -19.05 11.84 -4.50
C GLY A 202 -18.09 11.75 -3.31
N HIS A 203 -16.83 11.38 -3.55
CA HIS A 203 -15.82 11.24 -2.48
C HIS A 203 -14.60 12.11 -2.74
#